data_e59e95ec4c390b8c18f179e2066e79d2
#
_entry.id   e59e95ec4c390b8c18f179e2066e79d2
#
_cell.length_a   1.000
_cell.length_b   1.000
_cell.length_c   1.000
_cell.angle_alpha   90.00
_cell.angle_beta   90.00
_cell.angle_gamma   90.00
#
_symmetry.space_group_name_H-M   'P 1'
#
loop_
_entity.id
_entity.type
_entity.pdbx_description
1 polymer ?
#
loop_
_entity_poly.entity_id
_entity_poly.type
_entity_poly.pdbx_seq_one_letter_code
_entity_poly.pdbx_strand_id
1 'polypeptide(L)'
;INSIKIELSEEISTDDLLNEIEKLNSDEKVHGILVQLPLPKHIDAEKVLNAVIPSKDVDGFHPINVGKLVIGEAKLIPCTPLGILEMIKSTGEEISGKLALVIGRSNIVGKPISTLLLQNNATVITAHSRTKDLEALIEQADIIVSCVGVAHFLSGKEKVKPTCTIIDVGNNYKDGKLVGDVNLDEFLEKVAYISPVPGGGGPLTITMLMRNTLTATYDLLEK
;
A
#
# COMPACT_ATOMS: atom_id res chain seq x y z
N ILE A 1 3.18 14.03 -17.68
CA ILE A 1 3.71 12.64 -17.66
C ILE A 1 3.27 11.98 -18.96
N ASN A 2 4.24 11.40 -19.69
CA ASN A 2 3.94 10.54 -20.82
C ASN A 2 3.85 9.08 -20.30
N SER A 3 2.78 8.38 -20.63
CA SER A 3 2.57 7.00 -20.20
C SER A 3 2.68 6.06 -21.40
N ILE A 4 3.53 5.06 -21.30
CA ILE A 4 3.69 4.00 -22.29
C ILE A 4 3.13 2.72 -21.65
N LYS A 5 2.10 2.15 -22.27
CA LYS A 5 1.55 0.86 -21.87
C LYS A 5 2.13 -0.23 -22.75
N ILE A 6 2.77 -1.21 -22.15
CA ILE A 6 3.32 -2.38 -22.81
C ILE A 6 2.46 -3.58 -22.41
N GLU A 7 1.65 -4.07 -23.35
CA GLU A 7 0.84 -5.26 -23.15
C GLU A 7 1.58 -6.47 -23.69
N LEU A 8 1.81 -7.44 -22.82
CA LEU A 8 2.52 -8.67 -23.12
C LEU A 8 1.55 -9.85 -23.06
N SER A 9 1.86 -10.91 -23.79
CA SER A 9 1.07 -12.15 -23.73
C SER A 9 1.07 -12.72 -22.31
N GLU A 10 -0.04 -13.28 -21.88
CA GLU A 10 -0.11 -14.02 -20.61
C GLU A 10 0.84 -15.25 -20.59
N GLU A 11 1.27 -15.73 -21.76
CA GLU A 11 2.20 -16.86 -21.91
C GLU A 11 3.67 -16.45 -21.96
N ILE A 12 3.97 -15.13 -21.79
CA ILE A 12 5.36 -14.66 -21.80
C ILE A 12 6.19 -15.39 -20.75
N SER A 13 7.44 -15.71 -21.09
CA SER A 13 8.36 -16.29 -20.10
C SER A 13 8.89 -15.25 -19.11
N THR A 14 9.35 -15.70 -17.94
CA THR A 14 10.04 -14.81 -16.99
C THR A 14 11.23 -14.13 -17.63
N ASP A 15 12.03 -14.84 -18.41
CA ASP A 15 13.24 -14.31 -19.04
C ASP A 15 12.92 -13.24 -20.09
N ASP A 16 11.88 -13.43 -20.90
CA ASP A 16 11.44 -12.43 -21.88
C ASP A 16 10.92 -11.16 -21.18
N LEU A 17 10.18 -11.30 -20.08
CA LEU A 17 9.74 -10.16 -19.27
C LEU A 17 10.92 -9.42 -18.64
N LEU A 18 11.93 -10.13 -18.15
CA LEU A 18 13.16 -9.52 -17.62
C LEU A 18 13.92 -8.75 -18.72
N ASN A 19 13.96 -9.27 -19.95
CA ASN A 19 14.56 -8.58 -21.08
C ASN A 19 13.83 -7.26 -21.43
N GLU A 20 12.48 -7.24 -21.33
CA GLU A 20 11.72 -6.00 -21.54
C GLU A 20 12.01 -4.97 -20.41
N ILE A 21 12.08 -5.42 -19.16
CA ILE A 21 12.45 -4.54 -18.03
C ILE A 21 13.86 -3.95 -18.23
N GLU A 22 14.82 -4.76 -18.68
CA GLU A 22 16.20 -4.29 -18.89
C GLU A 22 16.29 -3.22 -19.99
N LYS A 23 15.50 -3.34 -21.06
CA LYS A 23 15.39 -2.29 -22.08
C LYS A 23 14.89 -0.97 -21.46
N LEU A 24 13.87 -1.04 -20.60
CA LEU A 24 13.30 0.13 -19.94
C LEU A 24 14.26 0.70 -18.88
N ASN A 25 15.00 -0.13 -18.18
CA ASN A 25 16.03 0.29 -17.24
C ASN A 25 17.12 1.11 -17.93
N SER A 26 17.54 0.66 -19.13
CA SER A 26 18.61 1.26 -19.91
C SER A 26 18.17 2.49 -20.71
N ASP A 27 16.88 2.73 -20.91
CA ASP A 27 16.37 3.89 -21.65
C ASP A 27 16.34 5.14 -20.76
N GLU A 28 17.18 6.12 -21.06
CA GLU A 28 17.25 7.40 -20.33
C GLU A 28 15.97 8.24 -20.41
N LYS A 29 15.07 7.95 -21.35
CA LYS A 29 13.77 8.63 -21.48
C LYS A 29 12.70 8.02 -20.58
N VAL A 30 12.96 6.85 -19.99
CA VAL A 30 12.07 6.17 -19.05
C VAL A 30 12.47 6.54 -17.63
N HIS A 31 11.63 7.28 -16.92
CA HIS A 31 11.91 7.75 -15.55
C HIS A 31 11.23 6.91 -14.48
N GLY A 32 10.24 6.10 -14.84
CA GLY A 32 9.54 5.21 -13.90
C GLY A 32 9.02 3.97 -14.59
N ILE A 33 9.08 2.85 -13.91
CA ILE A 33 8.61 1.55 -14.38
C ILE A 33 7.64 1.00 -13.34
N LEU A 34 6.46 0.59 -13.80
CA LEU A 34 5.47 -0.11 -13.01
C LEU A 34 5.21 -1.47 -13.64
N VAL A 35 5.34 -2.53 -12.85
CA VAL A 35 4.94 -3.87 -13.23
C VAL A 35 3.60 -4.20 -12.59
N GLN A 36 2.55 -4.31 -13.42
CA GLN A 36 1.21 -4.57 -12.92
C GLN A 36 1.10 -5.93 -12.25
N LEU A 37 0.68 -5.92 -10.98
CA LEU A 37 0.38 -7.13 -10.22
C LEU A 37 -1.14 -7.43 -10.23
N PRO A 38 -1.56 -8.69 -10.11
CA PRO A 38 -0.72 -9.90 -10.00
C PRO A 38 -0.18 -10.37 -11.35
N LEU A 39 1.00 -10.98 -11.35
CA LEU A 39 1.56 -11.65 -12.51
C LEU A 39 0.98 -13.07 -12.67
N PRO A 40 1.02 -13.65 -13.88
CA PRO A 40 0.70 -15.05 -14.10
C PRO A 40 1.53 -15.97 -13.18
N LYS A 41 0.94 -17.10 -12.75
CA LYS A 41 1.56 -17.99 -11.74
C LYS A 41 2.91 -18.60 -12.15
N HIS A 42 3.18 -18.72 -13.45
CA HIS A 42 4.45 -19.25 -13.97
C HIS A 42 5.58 -18.21 -13.99
N ILE A 43 5.26 -16.94 -13.79
CA ILE A 43 6.23 -15.85 -13.71
C ILE A 43 6.78 -15.74 -12.29
N ASP A 44 8.09 -15.65 -12.17
CA ASP A 44 8.76 -15.37 -10.90
C ASP A 44 8.63 -13.87 -10.55
N ALA A 45 7.58 -13.55 -9.79
CA ALA A 45 7.27 -12.17 -9.44
C ALA A 45 8.40 -11.49 -8.64
N GLU A 46 9.12 -12.25 -7.81
CA GLU A 46 10.23 -11.71 -7.01
C GLU A 46 11.40 -11.29 -7.92
N LYS A 47 11.78 -12.15 -8.87
CA LYS A 47 12.80 -11.80 -9.87
C LYS A 47 12.41 -10.57 -10.69
N VAL A 48 11.16 -10.51 -11.12
CA VAL A 48 10.64 -9.41 -11.95
C VAL A 48 10.67 -8.08 -11.19
N LEU A 49 10.17 -8.04 -9.96
CA LEU A 49 10.17 -6.81 -9.15
C LEU A 49 11.60 -6.36 -8.80
N ASN A 50 12.51 -7.31 -8.56
CA ASN A 50 13.91 -7.02 -8.28
C ASN A 50 14.71 -6.59 -9.53
N ALA A 51 14.20 -6.85 -10.73
CA ALA A 51 14.86 -6.44 -11.97
C ALA A 51 14.64 -4.96 -12.32
N VAL A 52 13.60 -4.32 -11.82
CA VAL A 52 13.41 -2.89 -11.96
C VAL A 52 14.48 -2.17 -11.14
N ILE A 53 15.27 -1.28 -11.74
CA ILE A 53 16.29 -0.56 -10.99
C ILE A 53 15.64 0.34 -9.91
N PRO A 54 16.24 0.44 -8.71
CA PRO A 54 15.64 1.16 -7.58
C PRO A 54 15.23 2.60 -7.88
N SER A 55 15.96 3.28 -8.76
CA SER A 55 15.69 4.68 -9.13
C SER A 55 14.49 4.86 -10.07
N LYS A 56 14.03 3.79 -10.72
CA LYS A 56 12.86 3.77 -11.61
C LYS A 56 11.70 2.97 -11.04
N ASP A 57 11.85 2.36 -9.86
CA ASP A 57 10.81 1.60 -9.16
C ASP A 57 9.79 2.54 -8.53
N VAL A 58 8.85 3.02 -9.33
CA VAL A 58 7.83 4.00 -8.89
C VAL A 58 6.73 3.40 -8.00
N ASP A 59 6.62 2.07 -7.95
CA ASP A 59 5.78 1.37 -6.98
C ASP A 59 6.42 1.25 -5.59
N GLY A 60 7.76 1.39 -5.51
CA GLY A 60 8.51 1.32 -4.25
C GLY A 60 8.65 -0.08 -3.66
N PHE A 61 8.58 -1.13 -4.48
CA PHE A 61 8.61 -2.53 -4.01
C PHE A 61 10.00 -3.15 -4.02
N HIS A 62 10.97 -2.51 -4.70
CA HIS A 62 12.33 -3.01 -4.75
C HIS A 62 12.94 -3.09 -3.34
N PRO A 63 13.65 -4.19 -2.97
CA PRO A 63 14.20 -4.37 -1.63
C PRO A 63 15.08 -3.21 -1.14
N ILE A 64 15.81 -2.54 -2.03
CA ILE A 64 16.60 -1.35 -1.69
C ILE A 64 15.68 -0.20 -1.25
N ASN A 65 14.58 0.06 -1.96
CA ASN A 65 13.62 1.11 -1.59
C ASN A 65 12.89 0.77 -0.28
N VAL A 66 12.52 -0.50 -0.09
CA VAL A 66 11.94 -1.00 1.16
C VAL A 66 12.94 -0.89 2.32
N GLY A 67 14.21 -1.24 2.10
CA GLY A 67 15.27 -1.06 3.10
C GLY A 67 15.46 0.42 3.48
N LYS A 68 15.50 1.31 2.50
CA LYS A 68 15.56 2.76 2.72
C LYS A 68 14.32 3.27 3.46
N LEU A 69 13.12 2.72 3.18
CA LEU A 69 11.92 3.06 3.93
C LEU A 69 12.09 2.73 5.41
N VAL A 70 12.61 1.55 5.75
CA VAL A 70 12.80 1.14 7.15
C VAL A 70 13.73 2.07 7.92
N ILE A 71 14.78 2.59 7.27
CA ILE A 71 15.75 3.52 7.90
C ILE A 71 15.39 5.01 7.72
N GLY A 72 14.25 5.32 7.09
CA GLY A 72 13.77 6.70 6.92
C GLY A 72 14.42 7.47 5.76
N GLU A 73 15.09 6.80 4.82
CA GLU A 73 15.82 7.40 3.70
C GLU A 73 15.15 7.17 2.34
N ALA A 74 13.93 6.59 2.32
CA ALA A 74 13.24 6.29 1.07
C ALA A 74 12.73 7.56 0.39
N LYS A 75 13.04 7.71 -0.90
CA LYS A 75 12.43 8.70 -1.78
C LYS A 75 11.22 8.11 -2.52
N LEU A 76 11.33 6.87 -2.97
CA LEU A 76 10.25 6.10 -3.60
C LEU A 76 9.66 5.16 -2.54
N ILE A 77 8.44 5.44 -2.16
CA ILE A 77 7.71 4.74 -1.08
C ILE A 77 6.55 3.97 -1.72
N PRO A 78 6.22 2.76 -1.25
CA PRO A 78 5.06 2.03 -1.76
C PRO A 78 3.80 2.89 -1.82
N CYS A 79 3.17 2.95 -3.01
CA CYS A 79 2.13 3.92 -3.33
C CYS A 79 0.91 3.80 -2.42
N THR A 80 0.39 2.60 -2.20
CA THR A 80 -0.79 2.38 -1.34
C THR A 80 -0.51 2.78 0.11
N PRO A 81 0.59 2.34 0.76
CA PRO A 81 0.96 2.80 2.10
C PRO A 81 1.11 4.32 2.22
N LEU A 82 1.72 4.94 1.22
CA LEU A 82 1.86 6.40 1.21
C LEU A 82 0.48 7.08 1.11
N GLY A 83 -0.41 6.58 0.28
CA GLY A 83 -1.80 7.06 0.17
C GLY A 83 -2.58 6.89 1.47
N ILE A 84 -2.41 5.78 2.18
CA ILE A 84 -3.00 5.54 3.50
C ILE A 84 -2.52 6.59 4.50
N LEU A 85 -1.22 6.85 4.55
CA LEU A 85 -0.65 7.86 5.44
C LEU A 85 -1.22 9.25 5.16
N GLU A 86 -1.29 9.66 3.90
CA GLU A 86 -1.87 10.94 3.50
C GLU A 86 -3.37 11.02 3.84
N MET A 87 -4.11 9.91 3.73
CA MET A 87 -5.51 9.84 4.13
C MET A 87 -5.68 10.05 5.65
N ILE A 88 -4.85 9.40 6.47
CA ILE A 88 -4.86 9.61 7.92
C ILE A 88 -4.54 11.08 8.24
N LYS A 89 -3.51 11.66 7.63
CA LYS A 89 -3.15 13.07 7.81
C LYS A 89 -4.27 14.03 7.41
N SER A 90 -5.05 13.69 6.39
CA SER A 90 -6.16 14.52 5.91
C SER A 90 -7.32 14.64 6.90
N THR A 91 -7.43 13.75 7.89
CA THR A 91 -8.42 13.87 8.98
C THR A 91 -8.12 15.02 9.93
N GLY A 92 -6.90 15.53 9.92
CA GLY A 92 -6.41 16.53 10.89
C GLY A 92 -6.00 15.92 12.24
N GLU A 93 -6.17 14.61 12.42
CA GLU A 93 -5.76 13.90 13.62
C GLU A 93 -4.23 13.78 13.70
N GLU A 94 -3.68 14.03 14.89
CA GLU A 94 -2.26 13.81 15.14
C GLU A 94 -1.97 12.31 15.23
N ILE A 95 -0.98 11.84 14.47
CA ILE A 95 -0.54 10.43 14.48
C ILE A 95 0.38 10.16 15.68
N SER A 96 1.16 11.18 16.09
CA SER A 96 2.11 11.08 17.18
C SER A 96 1.45 10.67 18.48
N GLY A 97 2.01 9.66 19.16
CA GLY A 97 1.51 9.12 20.42
C GLY A 97 0.28 8.21 20.31
N LYS A 98 -0.30 8.03 19.13
CA LYS A 98 -1.45 7.15 18.90
C LYS A 98 -1.03 5.67 18.86
N LEU A 99 -1.94 4.80 19.27
CA LEU A 99 -1.82 3.36 19.06
C LEU A 99 -2.42 2.99 17.70
N ALA A 100 -1.57 2.60 16.77
CA ALA A 100 -1.96 2.17 15.44
C ALA A 100 -1.94 0.64 15.32
N LEU A 101 -3.06 0.05 14.96
CA LEU A 101 -3.21 -1.37 14.67
C LEU A 101 -3.27 -1.59 13.17
N VAL A 102 -2.26 -2.23 12.60
CA VAL A 102 -2.24 -2.65 11.20
C VAL A 102 -2.62 -4.12 11.12
N ILE A 103 -3.76 -4.43 10.52
CA ILE A 103 -4.26 -5.80 10.35
C ILE A 103 -3.87 -6.26 8.94
N GLY A 104 -2.80 -7.04 8.87
CA GLY A 104 -2.14 -7.50 7.65
C GLY A 104 -0.65 -7.25 7.67
N ARG A 105 0.14 -8.10 6.98
CA ARG A 105 1.61 -8.03 6.98
C ARG A 105 2.22 -8.32 5.61
N SER A 106 1.53 -7.94 4.55
CA SER A 106 2.06 -8.07 3.19
C SER A 106 3.29 -7.18 3.00
N ASN A 107 4.18 -7.57 2.11
CA ASN A 107 5.37 -6.77 1.77
C ASN A 107 5.00 -5.46 1.05
N ILE A 108 3.85 -5.45 0.36
CA ILE A 108 3.43 -4.33 -0.47
C ILE A 108 2.56 -3.29 0.27
N VAL A 109 1.90 -3.68 1.39
CA VAL A 109 1.02 -2.76 2.15
C VAL A 109 1.30 -2.83 3.64
N GLY A 110 1.06 -3.97 4.31
CA GLY A 110 1.04 -4.06 5.76
C GLY A 110 2.36 -3.65 6.42
N LYS A 111 3.49 -4.21 5.98
CA LYS A 111 4.81 -3.83 6.51
C LYS A 111 5.18 -2.38 6.22
N PRO A 112 5.03 -1.87 4.97
CA PRO A 112 5.33 -0.48 4.67
C PRO A 112 4.49 0.52 5.46
N ILE A 113 3.18 0.32 5.61
CA ILE A 113 2.35 1.25 6.39
C ILE A 113 2.70 1.20 7.88
N SER A 114 3.02 0.03 8.43
CA SER A 114 3.50 -0.08 9.82
C SER A 114 4.77 0.75 10.02
N THR A 115 5.70 0.70 9.07
CA THR A 115 6.93 1.50 9.11
C THR A 115 6.64 3.00 9.01
N LEU A 116 5.77 3.41 8.09
CA LEU A 116 5.39 4.82 7.94
C LEU A 116 4.71 5.39 9.20
N LEU A 117 3.83 4.64 9.82
CA LEU A 117 3.17 5.05 11.06
C LEU A 117 4.18 5.17 12.22
N LEU A 118 5.11 4.22 12.33
CA LEU A 118 6.20 4.28 13.31
C LEU A 118 7.06 5.54 13.10
N GLN A 119 7.41 5.87 11.87
CA GLN A 119 8.18 7.08 11.53
C GLN A 119 7.40 8.38 11.83
N ASN A 120 6.07 8.31 11.89
CA ASN A 120 5.21 9.41 12.33
C ASN A 120 4.90 9.36 13.84
N ASN A 121 5.75 8.68 14.62
CA ASN A 121 5.69 8.57 16.08
C ASN A 121 4.46 7.85 16.63
N ALA A 122 3.79 6.98 15.87
CA ALA A 122 2.79 6.09 16.41
C ALA A 122 3.43 4.89 17.13
N THR A 123 2.74 4.37 18.15
CA THR A 123 3.00 3.01 18.65
C THR A 123 2.28 2.04 17.73
N VAL A 124 3.00 1.13 17.06
CA VAL A 124 2.44 0.28 16.01
C VAL A 124 2.38 -1.17 16.43
N ILE A 125 1.20 -1.76 16.32
CA ILE A 125 0.98 -3.21 16.45
C ILE A 125 0.62 -3.74 15.05
N THR A 126 1.33 -4.76 14.59
CA THR A 126 0.98 -5.48 13.35
C THR A 126 0.34 -6.81 13.69
N ALA A 127 -0.94 -6.94 13.37
CA ALA A 127 -1.72 -8.15 13.57
C ALA A 127 -1.80 -8.98 12.26
N HIS A 128 -1.96 -10.27 12.40
CA HIS A 128 -2.03 -11.21 11.29
C HIS A 128 -2.81 -12.49 11.69
N SER A 129 -2.97 -13.42 10.78
CA SER A 129 -3.77 -14.66 10.98
C SER A 129 -3.37 -15.55 12.18
N ARG A 130 -2.23 -15.28 12.82
CA ARG A 130 -1.78 -15.99 14.03
C ARG A 130 -1.81 -15.12 15.28
N THR A 131 -2.30 -13.89 15.17
CA THR A 131 -2.48 -12.99 16.32
C THR A 131 -3.59 -13.51 17.20
N LYS A 132 -3.30 -13.61 18.49
CA LYS A 132 -4.31 -13.94 19.51
C LYS A 132 -4.97 -12.67 20.01
N ASP A 133 -6.21 -12.79 20.47
CA ASP A 133 -6.96 -11.72 21.12
C ASP A 133 -7.02 -10.42 20.26
N LEU A 134 -7.26 -10.59 18.94
CA LEU A 134 -7.34 -9.46 18.01
C LEU A 134 -8.40 -8.43 18.44
N GLU A 135 -9.54 -8.88 18.99
CA GLU A 135 -10.60 -8.00 19.47
C GLU A 135 -10.10 -7.03 20.55
N ALA A 136 -9.27 -7.49 21.49
CA ALA A 136 -8.69 -6.64 22.52
C ALA A 136 -7.72 -5.58 21.94
N LEU A 137 -7.02 -5.90 20.84
CA LEU A 137 -6.18 -4.94 20.14
C LEU A 137 -7.01 -3.89 19.39
N ILE A 138 -8.11 -4.31 18.76
CA ILE A 138 -9.07 -3.43 18.08
C ILE A 138 -9.67 -2.43 19.06
N GLU A 139 -10.11 -2.88 20.23
CA GLU A 139 -10.72 -2.02 21.26
C GLU A 139 -9.76 -0.93 21.76
N GLN A 140 -8.45 -1.20 21.77
CA GLN A 140 -7.44 -0.26 22.26
C GLN A 140 -6.91 0.70 21.18
N ALA A 141 -7.13 0.40 19.89
CA ALA A 141 -6.53 1.16 18.80
C ALA A 141 -7.15 2.56 18.64
N ASP A 142 -6.31 3.54 18.34
CA ASP A 142 -6.71 4.89 17.91
C ASP A 142 -6.78 4.98 16.39
N ILE A 143 -5.93 4.21 15.70
CA ILE A 143 -5.90 4.09 14.24
C ILE A 143 -5.93 2.61 13.89
N ILE A 144 -6.82 2.21 12.99
CA ILE A 144 -6.88 0.84 12.45
C ILE A 144 -6.67 0.91 10.94
N VAL A 145 -5.73 0.15 10.43
CA VAL A 145 -5.54 -0.07 8.99
C VAL A 145 -5.85 -1.53 8.68
N SER A 146 -6.93 -1.80 7.97
CA SER A 146 -7.27 -3.16 7.53
C SER A 146 -6.78 -3.41 6.11
N CYS A 147 -5.89 -4.38 5.94
CA CYS A 147 -5.29 -4.77 4.66
C CYS A 147 -5.12 -6.30 4.55
N VAL A 148 -6.20 -7.02 4.89
CA VAL A 148 -6.23 -8.49 4.91
C VAL A 148 -6.71 -9.11 3.59
N GLY A 149 -7.47 -8.36 2.79
CA GLY A 149 -8.04 -8.85 1.54
C GLY A 149 -9.20 -9.84 1.76
N VAL A 150 -10.01 -9.61 2.79
CA VAL A 150 -11.18 -10.43 3.12
C VAL A 150 -12.39 -9.51 3.30
N ALA A 151 -13.40 -9.68 2.44
CA ALA A 151 -14.61 -8.85 2.45
C ALA A 151 -15.28 -8.85 3.82
N HIS A 152 -15.49 -7.66 4.37
CA HIS A 152 -16.15 -7.43 5.67
C HIS A 152 -15.51 -8.20 6.83
N PHE A 153 -14.17 -8.31 6.81
CA PHE A 153 -13.39 -8.90 7.90
C PHE A 153 -13.71 -8.23 9.25
N LEU A 154 -13.75 -6.89 9.26
CA LEU A 154 -14.33 -6.12 10.36
C LEU A 154 -15.83 -5.95 10.07
N SER A 155 -16.64 -6.66 10.85
CA SER A 155 -18.08 -6.85 10.59
C SER A 155 -18.99 -5.83 11.28
N GLY A 156 -18.42 -5.01 12.18
CA GLY A 156 -19.17 -4.08 13.04
C GLY A 156 -19.54 -4.66 14.41
N LYS A 157 -19.19 -5.92 14.70
CA LYS A 157 -19.35 -6.52 16.02
C LYS A 157 -18.25 -6.12 16.99
N GLU A 158 -17.13 -5.69 16.45
CA GLU A 158 -15.94 -5.29 17.17
C GLU A 158 -16.21 -3.99 17.94
N LYS A 159 -15.72 -3.94 19.16
CA LYS A 159 -15.71 -2.71 19.95
C LYS A 159 -14.56 -1.85 19.49
N VAL A 160 -14.84 -0.60 19.22
CA VAL A 160 -13.85 0.40 18.79
C VAL A 160 -14.01 1.67 19.61
N LYS A 161 -12.95 2.46 19.73
CA LYS A 161 -13.05 3.79 20.32
C LYS A 161 -13.90 4.71 19.45
N PRO A 162 -14.78 5.54 19.99
CA PRO A 162 -15.50 6.55 19.19
C PRO A 162 -14.58 7.55 18.48
N THR A 163 -13.36 7.72 18.99
CA THR A 163 -12.32 8.57 18.39
C THR A 163 -11.44 7.82 17.39
N CYS A 164 -11.72 6.54 17.11
CA CYS A 164 -10.89 5.73 16.21
C CYS A 164 -10.99 6.21 14.77
N THR A 165 -9.86 6.15 14.06
CA THR A 165 -9.79 6.31 12.60
C THR A 165 -9.56 4.95 11.96
N ILE A 166 -10.46 4.54 11.07
CA ILE A 166 -10.36 3.25 10.34
C ILE A 166 -10.03 3.53 8.87
N ILE A 167 -8.94 2.96 8.38
CA ILE A 167 -8.57 2.97 6.97
C ILE A 167 -8.74 1.56 6.40
N ASP A 168 -9.68 1.44 5.49
CA ASP A 168 -9.96 0.21 4.74
C ASP A 168 -9.13 0.19 3.45
N VAL A 169 -8.30 -0.83 3.31
CA VAL A 169 -7.43 -1.06 2.14
C VAL A 169 -7.87 -2.29 1.37
N GLY A 170 -9.00 -2.88 1.76
CA GLY A 170 -9.58 -4.04 1.10
C GLY A 170 -9.95 -3.74 -0.36
N ASN A 171 -9.73 -4.73 -1.21
CA ASN A 171 -10.14 -4.69 -2.61
C ASN A 171 -10.74 -6.06 -2.95
N ASN A 172 -11.96 -6.27 -2.51
CA ASN A 172 -12.64 -7.55 -2.59
C ASN A 172 -13.88 -7.44 -3.50
N TYR A 173 -14.27 -8.55 -4.10
CA TYR A 173 -15.53 -8.66 -4.83
C TYR A 173 -16.51 -9.53 -4.05
N LYS A 174 -17.69 -8.98 -3.75
CA LYS A 174 -18.78 -9.70 -3.12
C LYS A 174 -20.08 -9.36 -3.85
N ASP A 175 -20.79 -10.38 -4.31
CA ASP A 175 -22.05 -10.23 -5.07
C ASP A 175 -21.94 -9.28 -6.28
N GLY A 176 -20.80 -9.34 -6.99
CA GLY A 176 -20.49 -8.52 -8.14
C GLY A 176 -20.15 -7.05 -7.86
N LYS A 177 -20.03 -6.68 -6.58
CA LYS A 177 -19.65 -5.32 -6.14
C LYS A 177 -18.28 -5.30 -5.50
N LEU A 178 -17.57 -4.21 -5.71
CA LEU A 178 -16.32 -3.93 -5.01
C LEU A 178 -16.64 -3.55 -3.56
N VAL A 179 -16.04 -4.24 -2.61
CA VAL A 179 -16.20 -4.01 -1.16
C VAL A 179 -14.84 -4.04 -0.45
N GLY A 180 -14.77 -3.38 0.68
CA GLY A 180 -13.59 -3.36 1.52
C GLY A 180 -13.46 -4.56 2.46
N ASP A 181 -12.42 -4.50 3.28
CA ASP A 181 -12.24 -5.38 4.43
C ASP A 181 -13.16 -5.00 5.60
N VAL A 182 -13.70 -3.78 5.60
CA VAL A 182 -14.55 -3.25 6.66
C VAL A 182 -15.99 -3.15 6.17
N ASN A 183 -16.95 -3.57 6.98
CA ASN A 183 -18.35 -3.30 6.73
C ASN A 183 -18.66 -1.84 7.08
N LEU A 184 -18.56 -0.95 6.10
CA LEU A 184 -18.64 0.50 6.25
C LEU A 184 -19.89 0.93 7.04
N ASP A 185 -21.06 0.43 6.66
CA ASP A 185 -22.35 0.84 7.23
C ASP A 185 -22.43 0.58 8.73
N GLU A 186 -21.76 -0.48 9.20
CA GLU A 186 -21.75 -0.87 10.60
C GLU A 186 -20.80 -0.02 11.47
N PHE A 187 -19.94 0.78 10.87
CA PHE A 187 -18.97 1.62 11.58
C PHE A 187 -19.20 3.12 11.46
N LEU A 188 -20.04 3.58 10.52
CA LEU A 188 -20.25 5.01 10.22
C LEU A 188 -20.58 5.87 11.46
N GLU A 189 -21.38 5.32 12.39
CA GLU A 189 -21.77 6.04 13.61
C GLU A 189 -20.93 5.66 14.86
N LYS A 190 -19.93 4.77 14.69
CA LYS A 190 -19.15 4.23 15.81
C LYS A 190 -17.75 4.82 15.92
N VAL A 191 -17.24 5.46 14.85
CA VAL A 191 -15.86 5.93 14.77
C VAL A 191 -15.80 7.38 14.28
N ALA A 192 -14.68 8.06 14.55
CA ALA A 192 -14.51 9.44 14.12
C ALA A 192 -14.34 9.54 12.60
N TYR A 193 -13.55 8.64 12.01
CA TYR A 193 -13.28 8.60 10.58
C TYR A 193 -13.21 7.17 10.07
N ILE A 194 -13.74 6.95 8.87
CA ILE A 194 -13.64 5.69 8.15
C ILE A 194 -13.52 5.94 6.65
N SER A 195 -12.57 5.29 6.00
CA SER A 195 -12.43 5.40 4.56
C SER A 195 -13.41 4.45 3.83
N PRO A 196 -14.08 4.92 2.77
CA PRO A 196 -14.97 4.06 1.98
C PRO A 196 -14.18 3.18 0.99
N VAL A 197 -14.78 2.04 0.63
CA VAL A 197 -14.39 1.23 -0.54
C VAL A 197 -15.66 0.94 -1.34
N PRO A 198 -15.73 1.38 -2.62
CA PRO A 198 -14.74 2.16 -3.38
C PRO A 198 -14.68 3.65 -2.98
N GLY A 199 -13.62 4.33 -3.44
CA GLY A 199 -13.50 5.79 -3.34
C GLY A 199 -12.48 6.29 -2.31
N GLY A 200 -11.92 5.40 -1.46
CA GLY A 200 -10.89 5.72 -0.48
C GLY A 200 -9.46 5.52 -1.02
N GLY A 201 -8.83 4.40 -0.65
CA GLY A 201 -7.41 4.12 -0.94
C GLY A 201 -7.02 4.02 -2.42
N GLY A 202 -7.92 3.52 -3.29
CA GLY A 202 -7.63 3.31 -4.70
C GLY A 202 -7.19 4.58 -5.44
N PRO A 203 -7.98 5.66 -5.46
CA PRO A 203 -7.59 6.93 -6.08
C PRO A 203 -6.30 7.52 -5.53
N LEU A 204 -6.06 7.39 -4.22
CA LEU A 204 -4.83 7.87 -3.59
C LEU A 204 -3.60 7.06 -4.00
N THR A 205 -3.73 5.76 -4.19
CA THR A 205 -2.64 4.91 -4.72
C THR A 205 -2.16 5.46 -6.08
N ILE A 206 -3.09 5.79 -6.98
CA ILE A 206 -2.76 6.37 -8.30
C ILE A 206 -2.10 7.75 -8.14
N THR A 207 -2.59 8.58 -7.23
CA THR A 207 -2.01 9.90 -6.95
C THR A 207 -0.56 9.76 -6.44
N MET A 208 -0.30 8.80 -5.56
CA MET A 208 1.05 8.56 -5.05
C MET A 208 1.97 7.97 -6.11
N LEU A 209 1.46 7.17 -7.03
CA LEU A 209 2.21 6.70 -8.19
C LEU A 209 2.69 7.88 -9.07
N MET A 210 1.80 8.84 -9.32
CA MET A 210 2.17 10.07 -10.04
C MET A 210 3.23 10.88 -9.28
N ARG A 211 3.10 10.99 -7.96
CA ARG A 211 4.10 11.65 -7.10
C ARG A 211 5.45 10.94 -7.16
N ASN A 212 5.48 9.62 -7.02
CA ASN A 212 6.72 8.84 -7.14
C ASN A 212 7.35 8.98 -8.52
N THR A 213 6.55 8.98 -9.59
CA THR A 213 7.05 9.19 -10.97
C THR A 213 7.72 10.56 -11.12
N LEU A 214 7.15 11.62 -10.56
CA LEU A 214 7.78 12.93 -10.55
C LEU A 214 9.07 12.94 -9.72
N THR A 215 9.07 12.35 -8.52
CA THR A 215 10.26 12.21 -7.68
C THR A 215 11.37 11.47 -8.40
N ALA A 216 11.07 10.32 -9.03
CA ALA A 216 12.04 9.56 -9.80
C ALA A 216 12.60 10.38 -11.00
N THR A 217 11.74 11.15 -11.65
CA THR A 217 12.15 12.02 -12.77
C THR A 217 13.16 13.08 -12.33
N TYR A 218 12.86 13.82 -11.25
CA TYR A 218 13.77 14.84 -10.72
C TYR A 218 15.10 14.22 -10.27
N ASP A 219 15.06 13.11 -9.55
CA ASP A 219 16.28 12.42 -9.09
C ASP A 219 17.17 11.90 -10.23
N LEU A 220 16.58 11.59 -11.39
CA LEU A 220 17.34 11.15 -12.57
C LEU A 220 17.88 12.32 -13.40
N LEU A 221 17.19 13.47 -13.41
CA LEU A 221 17.62 14.66 -14.15
C LEU A 221 18.66 15.51 -13.40
N GLU A 222 18.75 15.37 -12.07
CA GLU A 222 19.73 16.08 -11.25
C GLU A 222 21.10 15.39 -11.18
N LYS A 223 21.26 14.24 -11.86
CA LYS A 223 22.54 13.50 -11.99
C LYS A 223 23.27 13.86 -13.26
#